data_7880c9fe9db9c7e627a62f2eeb6fb4ba
#
_entry.id   7880c9fe9db9c7e627a62f2eeb6fb4ba
#
_cell.length_a   1.000
_cell.length_b   1.000
_cell.length_c   1.000
_cell.angle_alpha   90.00
_cell.angle_beta   90.00
_cell.angle_gamma   90.00
#
_symmetry.space_group_name_H-M   'P 1'
#
loop_
_entity.id
_entity.type
_entity.pdbx_description
1 polymer ?
#
loop_
_entity_poly.entity_id
_entity_poly.type
_entity_poly.pdbx_seq_one_letter_code
_entity_poly.pdbx_strand_id
1 'polypeptide(L)'
;MSTPNSFLVAALSLTALLGLTACIPADPSAPPPTGMVSRPVAPPDAPPGTCWHRNTSPAVIETVTDQVMVTPAQQNATGQITRPAVFRTVTRQEIVQPRRDSWIETPCPAEMTPSFIASVQRALAVRGYYRGAPTGRMDRATRIGLRRYQKETGLDSSTLSLATARQLGLVAIAR
;
A
#
# COMPACT_ATOMS: atom_id res chain seq x y z
N MET A 1 -73.33 -33.43 33.73
CA MET A 1 -73.53 -34.21 32.49
C MET A 1 -72.43 -33.83 31.54
N SER A 2 -71.70 -34.84 31.01
CA SER A 2 -70.87 -34.86 29.81
C SER A 2 -69.42 -34.33 29.99
N THR A 3 -68.60 -35.18 30.29
CA THR A 3 -67.43 -35.88 29.65
C THR A 3 -66.31 -35.05 29.00
N PRO A 4 -65.09 -35.53 29.21
CA PRO A 4 -63.87 -34.89 28.84
C PRO A 4 -63.34 -35.31 27.43
N ASN A 5 -62.61 -34.49 26.77
CA ASN A 5 -61.82 -34.89 25.61
C ASN A 5 -60.32 -34.66 25.86
N SER A 6 -59.67 -35.79 25.98
CA SER A 6 -58.21 -35.91 25.96
C SER A 6 -57.68 -35.61 24.59
N PHE A 7 -56.79 -34.61 24.49
CA PHE A 7 -55.91 -34.51 23.35
C PHE A 7 -54.49 -34.80 23.76
N LEU A 8 -53.98 -35.89 23.24
CA LEU A 8 -52.59 -36.30 23.27
C LEU A 8 -51.76 -35.26 22.53
N VAL A 9 -50.84 -34.61 23.21
CA VAL A 9 -49.82 -33.79 22.58
C VAL A 9 -48.54 -34.62 22.49
N ALA A 10 -48.19 -35.00 21.26
CA ALA A 10 -46.95 -35.69 20.93
C ALA A 10 -45.80 -34.67 21.05
N ALA A 11 -44.86 -34.94 21.97
CA ALA A 11 -43.62 -34.18 22.11
C ALA A 11 -42.65 -34.58 21.01
N LEU A 12 -42.43 -33.70 20.04
CA LEU A 12 -41.29 -33.78 19.10
C LEU A 12 -40.04 -33.26 19.81
N SER A 13 -39.13 -34.16 20.17
CA SER A 13 -37.80 -33.84 20.67
C SER A 13 -36.91 -33.39 19.52
N LEU A 14 -36.67 -32.08 19.42
CA LEU A 14 -35.73 -31.51 18.49
C LEU A 14 -34.33 -31.51 19.14
N THR A 15 -33.51 -32.51 18.83
CA THR A 15 -32.10 -32.59 19.23
C THR A 15 -31.28 -31.58 18.43
N ALA A 16 -30.95 -30.46 19.07
CA ALA A 16 -30.00 -29.48 18.53
C ALA A 16 -28.58 -30.06 18.67
N LEU A 17 -27.95 -30.42 17.52
CA LEU A 17 -26.51 -30.67 17.43
C LEU A 17 -25.77 -29.32 17.56
N LEU A 18 -25.23 -29.03 18.75
CA LEU A 18 -24.22 -28.00 18.91
C LEU A 18 -22.90 -28.48 18.26
N GLY A 19 -22.60 -27.98 17.09
CA GLY A 19 -21.28 -28.12 16.49
C GLY A 19 -20.26 -27.31 17.30
N LEU A 20 -19.42 -27.97 18.09
CA LEU A 20 -18.21 -27.38 18.66
C LEU A 20 -17.25 -27.09 17.52
N THR A 21 -17.17 -25.83 17.10
CA THR A 21 -16.02 -25.34 16.29
C THR A 21 -14.82 -25.32 17.22
N ALA A 22 -14.01 -26.38 17.19
CA ALA A 22 -12.71 -26.40 17.84
C ALA A 22 -11.79 -25.36 17.14
N CYS A 23 -11.53 -24.23 17.80
CA CYS A 23 -10.41 -23.38 17.45
C CYS A 23 -9.13 -24.18 17.70
N ILE A 24 -8.49 -24.67 16.65
CA ILE A 24 -7.17 -25.29 16.73
C ILE A 24 -6.19 -24.16 17.01
N PRO A 25 -5.50 -24.15 18.16
CA PRO A 25 -4.43 -23.19 18.40
C PRO A 25 -3.34 -23.42 17.36
N ALA A 26 -2.90 -22.34 16.69
CA ALA A 26 -1.78 -22.43 15.75
C ALA A 26 -0.51 -22.82 16.53
N ASP A 27 0.12 -23.91 16.12
CA ASP A 27 1.39 -24.37 16.67
C ASP A 27 2.48 -23.34 16.31
N PRO A 28 3.11 -22.65 17.29
CA PRO A 28 4.16 -21.70 17.02
C PRO A 28 5.43 -22.31 16.42
N SER A 29 5.55 -23.64 16.43
CA SER A 29 6.66 -24.41 15.86
C SER A 29 6.38 -24.92 14.46
N ALA A 30 5.16 -24.73 13.93
CA ALA A 30 4.83 -25.19 12.59
C ALA A 30 5.62 -24.38 11.53
N PRO A 31 6.29 -25.08 10.59
CA PRO A 31 6.94 -24.38 9.49
C PRO A 31 5.92 -23.57 8.70
N PRO A 32 6.24 -22.36 8.24
CA PRO A 32 5.32 -21.54 7.46
C PRO A 32 4.85 -22.32 6.22
N PRO A 33 3.59 -22.15 5.80
CA PRO A 33 3.05 -22.88 4.66
C PRO A 33 3.95 -22.67 3.43
N THR A 34 4.33 -23.76 2.81
CA THR A 34 5.16 -23.83 1.61
C THR A 34 4.52 -22.97 0.53
N GLY A 35 5.14 -21.82 0.21
CA GLY A 35 4.63 -20.87 -0.79
C GLY A 35 4.59 -19.41 -0.36
N MET A 36 4.80 -19.09 0.93
CA MET A 36 5.03 -17.71 1.33
C MET A 36 6.45 -17.29 0.93
N VAL A 37 6.57 -16.65 -0.22
CA VAL A 37 7.80 -15.93 -0.59
C VAL A 37 7.96 -14.80 0.42
N SER A 38 8.85 -15.00 1.40
CA SER A 38 9.22 -13.92 2.33
C SER A 38 9.75 -12.76 1.52
N ARG A 39 9.03 -11.62 1.57
CA ARG A 39 9.51 -10.42 0.89
C ARG A 39 10.82 -10.01 1.54
N PRO A 40 11.88 -9.74 0.77
CA PRO A 40 13.14 -9.30 1.34
C PRO A 40 12.90 -8.06 2.21
N VAL A 41 13.56 -8.01 3.36
CA VAL A 41 13.46 -6.91 4.35
C VAL A 41 14.45 -5.79 4.00
N ALA A 42 15.44 -6.08 3.16
CA ALA A 42 16.50 -5.19 2.71
C ALA A 42 16.86 -5.47 1.25
N PRO A 43 17.53 -4.53 0.55
CA PRO A 43 18.11 -4.79 -0.76
C PRO A 43 19.18 -5.89 -0.67
N PRO A 44 19.48 -6.59 -1.79
CA PRO A 44 20.44 -7.72 -1.80
C PRO A 44 21.84 -7.34 -1.29
N ASP A 45 22.28 -6.11 -1.56
CA ASP A 45 23.62 -5.61 -1.22
C ASP A 45 23.64 -4.74 0.04
N ALA A 46 22.61 -4.85 0.90
CA ALA A 46 22.52 -4.04 2.12
C ALA A 46 23.66 -4.40 3.09
N PRO A 47 24.40 -3.42 3.61
CA PRO A 47 25.41 -3.65 4.64
C PRO A 47 24.77 -4.26 5.90
N PRO A 48 25.47 -5.15 6.62
CA PRO A 48 24.96 -5.71 7.87
C PRO A 48 24.74 -4.60 8.90
N GLY A 49 23.68 -4.74 9.70
CA GLY A 49 23.31 -3.76 10.72
C GLY A 49 22.58 -2.52 10.20
N THR A 50 22.30 -2.41 8.90
CA THR A 50 21.47 -1.35 8.32
C THR A 50 20.00 -1.75 8.26
N CYS A 51 19.12 -0.77 8.39
CA CYS A 51 17.69 -0.98 8.37
C CYS A 51 17.07 -0.31 7.15
N TRP A 52 16.19 -1.03 6.47
CA TRP A 52 15.61 -0.60 5.19
C TRP A 52 14.10 -0.68 5.19
N HIS A 53 13.48 0.21 4.47
CA HIS A 53 12.05 0.21 4.20
C HIS A 53 11.82 0.14 2.70
N ARG A 54 10.95 -0.80 2.28
CA ARG A 54 10.52 -0.87 0.88
C ARG A 54 9.45 0.18 0.65
N ASN A 55 9.73 1.11 -0.23
CA ASN A 55 8.79 2.10 -0.71
C ASN A 55 8.24 1.66 -2.06
N THR A 56 6.92 1.53 -2.15
CA THR A 56 6.25 1.12 -3.39
C THR A 56 5.49 2.31 -3.96
N SER A 57 5.88 2.75 -5.14
CA SER A 57 5.10 3.71 -5.93
C SER A 57 4.09 2.95 -6.79
N PRO A 58 2.79 3.24 -6.71
CA PRO A 58 1.78 2.61 -7.53
C PRO A 58 1.98 2.95 -9.01
N ALA A 59 1.45 2.10 -9.90
CA ALA A 59 1.37 2.43 -11.31
C ALA A 59 0.44 3.62 -11.53
N VAL A 60 0.81 4.50 -12.45
CA VAL A 60 -0.09 5.55 -12.95
C VAL A 60 -0.72 5.06 -14.24
N ILE A 61 -2.04 5.03 -14.26
CA ILE A 61 -2.84 4.57 -15.39
C ILE A 61 -3.60 5.77 -15.94
N GLU A 62 -3.47 6.01 -17.23
CA GLU A 62 -4.21 7.05 -17.93
C GLU A 62 -5.17 6.42 -18.94
N THR A 63 -6.28 7.13 -19.19
CA THR A 63 -7.23 6.74 -20.22
C THR A 63 -6.87 7.47 -21.50
N VAL A 64 -6.41 6.74 -22.49
CA VAL A 64 -6.09 7.27 -23.81
C VAL A 64 -7.21 6.95 -24.79
N THR A 65 -7.44 7.88 -25.69
CA THR A 65 -8.47 7.76 -26.73
C THR A 65 -7.80 7.80 -28.09
N ASP A 66 -7.95 6.71 -28.84
CA ASP A 66 -7.36 6.53 -30.16
C ASP A 66 -8.45 6.49 -31.23
N GLN A 67 -8.12 6.97 -32.42
CA GLN A 67 -8.93 6.74 -33.60
C GLN A 67 -8.33 5.59 -34.42
N VAL A 68 -9.04 4.47 -34.43
CA VAL A 68 -8.64 3.27 -35.19
C VAL A 68 -9.39 3.24 -36.50
N MET A 69 -8.65 3.13 -37.61
CA MET A 69 -9.24 2.93 -38.94
C MET A 69 -9.88 1.55 -39.02
N VAL A 70 -11.19 1.50 -39.23
CA VAL A 70 -11.96 0.25 -39.35
C VAL A 70 -12.20 -0.12 -40.80
N THR A 71 -12.23 0.86 -41.71
CA THR A 71 -12.34 0.63 -43.16
C THR A 71 -11.40 1.59 -43.88
N PRO A 72 -10.48 1.10 -44.71
CA PRO A 72 -9.62 1.95 -45.51
C PRO A 72 -10.39 2.69 -46.59
N ALA A 73 -9.85 3.84 -47.00
CA ALA A 73 -10.39 4.55 -48.16
C ALA A 73 -10.31 3.71 -49.42
N GLN A 74 -11.35 3.75 -50.25
CA GLN A 74 -11.35 3.10 -51.54
C GLN A 74 -11.06 4.12 -52.66
N GLN A 75 -10.22 3.71 -53.62
CA GLN A 75 -9.84 4.54 -54.78
C GLN A 75 -10.22 3.84 -56.05
N ASN A 76 -10.56 4.63 -57.07
CA ASN A 76 -10.74 4.10 -58.44
C ASN A 76 -9.38 3.96 -59.15
N ALA A 77 -9.38 3.45 -60.37
CA ALA A 77 -8.17 3.25 -61.18
C ALA A 77 -7.40 4.54 -61.47
N THR A 78 -8.01 5.70 -61.31
CA THR A 78 -7.39 7.03 -61.50
C THR A 78 -6.88 7.65 -60.21
N GLY A 79 -6.97 6.92 -59.06
CA GLY A 79 -6.50 7.39 -57.73
C GLY A 79 -7.49 8.28 -56.99
N GLN A 80 -8.69 8.49 -57.54
CA GLN A 80 -9.73 9.32 -56.89
C GLN A 80 -10.39 8.52 -55.80
N ILE A 81 -10.54 9.12 -54.61
CA ILE A 81 -11.22 8.50 -53.45
C ILE A 81 -12.71 8.36 -53.76
N THR A 82 -13.19 7.14 -53.83
CA THR A 82 -14.61 6.79 -54.07
C THR A 82 -15.37 6.58 -52.75
N ARG A 83 -14.66 6.14 -51.69
CA ARG A 83 -15.17 6.04 -50.35
C ARG A 83 -14.11 6.51 -49.35
N PRO A 84 -14.43 7.41 -48.44
CA PRO A 84 -13.51 7.84 -47.41
C PRO A 84 -13.22 6.72 -46.41
N ALA A 85 -12.07 6.77 -45.75
CA ALA A 85 -11.77 5.90 -44.62
C ALA A 85 -12.76 6.13 -43.47
N VAL A 86 -13.14 5.04 -42.82
CA VAL A 86 -14.01 5.10 -41.61
C VAL A 86 -13.14 4.83 -40.40
N PHE A 87 -13.20 5.74 -39.44
CA PHE A 87 -12.50 5.65 -38.15
C PHE A 87 -13.52 5.40 -37.03
N ARG A 88 -13.10 4.67 -36.01
CA ARG A 88 -13.83 4.47 -34.77
C ARG A 88 -12.95 4.94 -33.61
N THR A 89 -13.54 5.71 -32.70
CA THR A 89 -12.93 6.09 -31.46
C THR A 89 -12.95 4.91 -30.50
N VAL A 90 -11.81 4.51 -29.99
CA VAL A 90 -11.65 3.48 -28.95
C VAL A 90 -10.93 4.09 -27.77
N THR A 91 -11.38 3.71 -26.59
CA THR A 91 -10.79 4.15 -25.33
C THR A 91 -10.12 2.95 -24.69
N ARG A 92 -8.87 3.12 -24.27
CA ARG A 92 -8.12 2.10 -23.53
C ARG A 92 -7.39 2.70 -22.35
N GLN A 93 -7.10 1.86 -21.36
CA GLN A 93 -6.24 2.23 -20.25
C GLN A 93 -4.78 1.89 -20.60
N GLU A 94 -3.89 2.82 -20.35
CA GLU A 94 -2.46 2.66 -20.57
C GLU A 94 -1.67 2.96 -19.30
N ILE A 95 -0.72 2.10 -18.98
CA ILE A 95 0.19 2.33 -17.85
C ILE A 95 1.27 3.29 -18.31
N VAL A 96 1.14 4.57 -17.95
CA VAL A 96 2.12 5.62 -18.30
C VAL A 96 3.34 5.61 -17.36
N GLN A 97 3.14 5.13 -16.11
CA GLN A 97 4.24 4.87 -15.20
C GLN A 97 4.03 3.50 -14.54
N PRO A 98 4.94 2.55 -14.73
CA PRO A 98 4.84 1.25 -14.09
C PRO A 98 5.06 1.36 -12.58
N ARG A 99 4.46 0.45 -11.82
CA ARG A 99 4.76 0.28 -10.41
C ARG A 99 6.27 0.11 -10.20
N ARG A 100 6.81 0.80 -9.20
CA ARG A 100 8.22 0.71 -8.82
C ARG A 100 8.36 0.45 -7.34
N ASP A 101 9.24 -0.48 -7.02
CA ASP A 101 9.72 -0.69 -5.65
C ASP A 101 11.09 -0.03 -5.53
N SER A 102 11.28 0.75 -4.49
CA SER A 102 12.55 1.37 -4.12
C SER A 102 12.85 1.11 -2.65
N TRP A 103 14.13 1.15 -2.29
CA TRP A 103 14.55 0.94 -0.92
C TRP A 103 14.99 2.26 -0.31
N ILE A 104 14.54 2.50 0.91
CA ILE A 104 14.90 3.67 1.71
C ILE A 104 15.66 3.15 2.93
N GLU A 105 16.90 3.56 3.09
CA GLU A 105 17.64 3.34 4.32
C GLU A 105 17.02 4.19 5.44
N THR A 106 16.75 3.56 6.58
CA THR A 106 16.03 4.18 7.71
C THR A 106 16.84 4.02 8.99
N PRO A 107 16.67 4.89 9.99
CA PRO A 107 17.10 4.57 11.34
C PRO A 107 16.49 3.23 11.78
N CYS A 108 17.25 2.43 12.49
CA CYS A 108 16.78 1.13 12.96
C CYS A 108 15.67 1.28 14.01
N PRO A 109 14.75 0.29 14.13
CA PRO A 109 13.64 0.38 15.08
C PRO A 109 14.08 0.67 16.53
N ALA A 110 15.23 0.16 16.95
CA ALA A 110 15.79 0.41 18.28
C ALA A 110 16.18 1.88 18.48
N GLU A 111 16.53 2.61 17.43
CA GLU A 111 16.89 4.02 17.46
C GLU A 111 15.66 4.94 17.46
N MET A 112 14.52 4.44 17.00
CA MET A 112 13.25 5.17 16.90
C MET A 112 12.55 5.33 18.24
N THR A 113 13.30 5.77 19.25
CA THR A 113 12.78 6.02 20.60
C THR A 113 11.81 7.21 20.63
N PRO A 114 10.93 7.33 21.65
CA PRO A 114 10.06 8.49 21.80
C PRO A 114 10.82 9.82 21.84
N SER A 115 11.99 9.86 22.48
CA SER A 115 12.85 11.06 22.55
C SER A 115 13.41 11.43 21.17
N PHE A 116 13.83 10.44 20.37
CA PHE A 116 14.29 10.64 19.00
C PHE A 116 13.16 11.17 18.11
N ILE A 117 11.97 10.55 18.18
CA ILE A 117 10.80 11.00 17.42
C ILE A 117 10.39 12.44 17.82
N ALA A 118 10.42 12.77 19.12
CA ALA A 118 10.16 14.14 19.57
C ALA A 118 11.18 15.13 18.99
N SER A 119 12.44 14.71 18.82
CA SER A 119 13.49 15.52 18.17
C SER A 119 13.21 15.71 16.68
N VAL A 120 12.75 14.66 15.98
CA VAL A 120 12.27 14.78 14.59
C VAL A 120 11.13 15.80 14.49
N GLN A 121 10.14 15.73 15.37
CA GLN A 121 9.00 16.65 15.39
C GLN A 121 9.45 18.10 15.62
N ARG A 122 10.37 18.34 16.57
CA ARG A 122 10.94 19.69 16.80
C ARG A 122 11.70 20.19 15.57
N ALA A 123 12.54 19.35 14.98
CA ALA A 123 13.30 19.71 13.77
C ALA A 123 12.41 20.05 12.58
N LEU A 124 11.30 19.34 12.42
CA LEU A 124 10.29 19.61 11.40
C LEU A 124 9.49 20.89 11.75
N ALA A 125 9.20 21.14 13.03
CA ALA A 125 8.47 22.33 13.46
C ALA A 125 9.25 23.61 13.19
N VAL A 126 10.55 23.66 13.51
CA VAL A 126 11.42 24.80 13.20
C VAL A 126 11.46 25.12 11.71
N ARG A 127 11.28 24.11 10.85
CA ARG A 127 11.26 24.25 9.39
C ARG A 127 9.84 24.45 8.82
N GLY A 128 8.80 24.53 9.65
CA GLY A 128 7.43 24.81 9.24
C GLY A 128 6.64 23.59 8.73
N TYR A 129 7.18 22.37 8.84
CA TYR A 129 6.53 21.15 8.37
C TYR A 129 5.71 20.42 9.44
N TYR A 130 5.88 20.76 10.69
CA TYR A 130 5.10 20.18 11.79
C TYR A 130 4.50 21.29 12.65
N ARG A 131 3.23 21.09 13.04
CA ARG A 131 2.52 22.02 13.93
C ARG A 131 1.97 21.26 15.13
N GLY A 132 2.28 21.70 16.31
CA GLY A 132 1.83 21.11 17.56
C GLY A 132 2.98 20.76 18.49
N ALA A 133 2.64 20.25 19.67
CA ALA A 133 3.63 19.83 20.67
C ALA A 133 4.30 18.51 20.22
N PRO A 134 5.60 18.33 20.48
CA PRO A 134 6.29 17.08 20.20
C PRO A 134 5.74 15.94 21.08
N THR A 135 5.06 14.98 20.45
CA THR A 135 4.40 13.85 21.12
C THR A 135 5.33 12.67 21.39
N GLY A 136 6.46 12.60 20.69
CA GLY A 136 7.35 11.43 20.69
C GLY A 136 6.76 10.20 20.00
N ARG A 137 5.69 10.37 19.20
CA ARG A 137 5.03 9.29 18.46
C ARG A 137 5.05 9.59 16.98
N MET A 138 5.29 8.58 16.17
CA MET A 138 5.19 8.68 14.70
C MET A 138 3.71 8.67 14.30
N ASP A 139 2.98 9.71 14.68
CA ASP A 139 1.56 9.91 14.39
C ASP A 139 1.33 10.39 12.94
N ARG A 140 0.05 10.58 12.59
CA ARG A 140 -0.33 11.02 11.25
C ARG A 140 0.24 12.41 10.91
N ALA A 141 0.22 13.33 11.87
CA ALA A 141 0.72 14.68 11.64
C ALA A 141 2.23 14.69 11.38
N THR A 142 2.97 13.89 12.14
CA THR A 142 4.42 13.68 11.94
C THR A 142 4.72 13.09 10.56
N ARG A 143 3.97 12.04 10.16
CA ARG A 143 4.15 11.41 8.84
C ARG A 143 3.86 12.36 7.69
N ILE A 144 2.82 13.19 7.80
CA ILE A 144 2.48 14.20 6.78
C ILE A 144 3.59 15.26 6.70
N GLY A 145 4.04 15.78 7.85
CA GLY A 145 5.12 16.77 7.89
C GLY A 145 6.42 16.23 7.30
N LEU A 146 6.76 14.99 7.65
CA LEU A 146 7.93 14.30 7.14
C LEU A 146 7.87 14.10 5.62
N ARG A 147 6.72 13.61 5.10
CA ARG A 147 6.54 13.43 3.66
C ARG A 147 6.68 14.73 2.88
N ARG A 148 6.11 15.84 3.41
CA ARG A 148 6.23 17.15 2.80
C ARG A 148 7.68 17.62 2.75
N TYR A 149 8.41 17.46 3.86
CA TYR A 149 9.82 17.80 3.92
C TYR A 149 10.68 16.94 2.97
N GLN A 150 10.50 15.62 3.00
CA GLN A 150 11.25 14.69 2.15
C GLN A 150 10.96 14.87 0.65
N LYS A 151 9.74 15.28 0.30
CA LYS A 151 9.36 15.53 -1.10
C LYS A 151 10.19 16.65 -1.75
N GLU A 152 10.62 17.65 -0.99
CA GLU A 152 11.50 18.71 -1.48
C GLU A 152 12.90 18.20 -1.85
N THR A 153 13.32 17.11 -1.25
CA THR A 153 14.58 16.43 -1.57
C THR A 153 14.41 15.27 -2.55
N GLY A 154 13.22 15.16 -3.18
CA GLY A 154 12.92 14.14 -4.19
C GLY A 154 12.41 12.81 -3.63
N LEU A 155 12.23 12.68 -2.31
CA LEU A 155 11.71 11.47 -1.67
C LEU A 155 10.25 11.61 -1.25
N ASP A 156 9.32 11.10 -2.05
CA ASP A 156 7.89 11.09 -1.69
C ASP A 156 7.56 9.90 -0.79
N SER A 157 7.99 9.97 0.45
CA SER A 157 7.73 8.95 1.48
C SER A 157 7.41 9.55 2.83
N SER A 158 6.51 8.91 3.58
CA SER A 158 6.21 9.24 4.98
C SER A 158 7.08 8.46 6.00
N THR A 159 7.97 7.60 5.52
CA THR A 159 8.96 6.89 6.33
C THR A 159 10.21 7.76 6.44
N LEU A 160 10.73 7.93 7.64
CA LEU A 160 11.94 8.71 7.87
C LEU A 160 13.14 8.01 7.23
N SER A 161 13.77 8.66 6.25
CA SER A 161 15.03 8.17 5.69
C SER A 161 16.19 8.54 6.60
N LEU A 162 17.24 7.71 6.59
CA LEU A 162 18.47 7.99 7.33
C LEU A 162 19.14 9.27 6.80
N ALA A 163 19.07 9.50 5.49
CA ALA A 163 19.53 10.75 4.87
C ALA A 163 18.80 11.97 5.44
N THR A 164 17.48 11.90 5.57
CA THR A 164 16.69 12.98 6.18
C THR A 164 17.02 13.15 7.66
N ALA A 165 17.21 12.08 8.40
CA ALA A 165 17.62 12.17 9.80
C ALA A 165 18.97 12.88 9.98
N ARG A 166 19.91 12.64 9.06
CA ARG A 166 21.19 13.36 8.99
C ARG A 166 21.02 14.84 8.64
N GLN A 167 20.19 15.17 7.65
CA GLN A 167 19.87 16.55 7.25
C GLN A 167 19.18 17.35 8.38
N LEU A 168 18.37 16.69 9.18
CA LEU A 168 17.75 17.26 10.36
C LEU A 168 18.73 17.45 11.54
N GLY A 169 19.95 16.91 11.44
CA GLY A 169 20.98 16.97 12.49
C GLY A 169 20.74 15.97 13.64
N LEU A 170 19.98 14.91 13.40
CA LEU A 170 19.57 13.95 14.43
C LEU A 170 20.46 12.71 14.47
N VAL A 171 21.18 12.45 13.39
CA VAL A 171 22.11 11.33 13.25
C VAL A 171 23.44 11.86 12.75
N ALA A 172 24.53 11.39 13.34
CA ALA A 172 25.87 11.80 12.94
C ALA A 172 26.18 11.31 11.49
N ILE A 173 26.92 12.14 10.77
CA ILE A 173 27.49 11.72 9.48
C ILE A 173 28.77 10.98 9.79
N ALA A 174 28.86 9.69 9.39
CA ALA A 174 30.12 8.95 9.45
C ALA A 174 31.15 9.68 8.57
N ARG A 175 32.31 10.00 9.16
CA ARG A 175 33.46 10.60 8.44
C ARG A 175 34.34 9.50 7.90
#